data_b6f163ebd08d4b93fbedf424c795b806
#
_entry.id   b6f163ebd08d4b93fbedf424c795b806
#
_cell.length_a   1.000
_cell.length_b   1.000
_cell.length_c   1.000
_cell.angle_alpha   90.00
_cell.angle_beta   90.00
_cell.angle_gamma   90.00
#
_symmetry.space_group_name_H-M   'P 1'
#
loop_
_entity.id
_entity.type
_entity.pdbx_description
1 polymer ?
#
loop_
_entity_poly.entity_id
_entity_poly.type
_entity_poly.pdbx_seq_one_letter_code
_entity_poly.pdbx_strand_id
1 'polypeptide(L)'
;YFTIIAVGVGIGAATNTLIGNSIGEKKEKTASLYIAQSLIFALVVSIIVTLFGLNVSNFLLGVMGSDADGIILTRKYLDIIFYGTFIVLIQISLNGTLNAQGDTKSYRNVLIFSFFLNIFLNPLFIWGYGFIPGFGISGLAIATVISQSIGTIYLAYKVNNCKIREYLKLICFVPKFDFLKYLTIQSVPVMFSMLFIGVGIFNILYFIGKFGDLATAGYGAALRIEQVILLPVIGLNTAVLSIGGQNFGAKAYDRIRELYTKALYFGSAFMALAGIILFIGAEYFVSQFTDNNEAIKYGYKY
;
A
#
# COMPACT_ATOMS: atom_id res chain seq x y z
N TYR A 1 7.66 -0.21 7.74
CA TYR A 1 6.31 0.01 7.20
C TYR A 1 6.26 -0.17 5.68
N PHE A 2 7.22 0.40 4.92
CA PHE A 2 7.27 0.25 3.46
C PHE A 2 7.27 -1.22 3.01
N THR A 3 8.00 -2.10 3.69
CA THR A 3 8.02 -3.54 3.41
C THR A 3 6.64 -4.19 3.55
N ILE A 4 5.85 -3.81 4.57
CA ILE A 4 4.48 -4.30 4.76
C ILE A 4 3.60 -3.88 3.58
N ILE A 5 3.72 -2.61 3.15
CA ILE A 5 2.99 -2.09 1.98
C ILE A 5 3.41 -2.81 0.70
N ALA A 6 4.71 -3.02 0.48
CA ALA A 6 5.22 -3.73 -0.71
C ALA A 6 4.65 -5.16 -0.82
N VAL A 7 4.65 -5.88 0.30
CA VAL A 7 4.03 -7.22 0.40
C VAL A 7 2.52 -7.13 0.14
N GLY A 8 1.85 -6.17 0.76
CA GLY A 8 0.42 -5.94 0.59
C GLY A 8 0.03 -5.66 -0.87
N VAL A 9 0.78 -4.78 -1.56
CA VAL A 9 0.53 -4.48 -2.99
C VAL A 9 0.61 -5.73 -3.84
N GLY A 10 1.59 -6.61 -3.59
CA GLY A 10 1.70 -7.90 -4.27
C GLY A 10 0.48 -8.80 -4.04
N ILE A 11 0.03 -8.93 -2.78
CA ILE A 11 -1.18 -9.70 -2.43
C ILE A 11 -2.41 -9.11 -3.10
N GLY A 12 -2.58 -7.78 -3.03
CA GLY A 12 -3.73 -7.09 -3.64
C GLY A 12 -3.78 -7.25 -5.15
N ALA A 13 -2.64 -7.14 -5.83
CA ALA A 13 -2.53 -7.35 -7.27
C ALA A 13 -2.87 -8.79 -7.68
N ALA A 14 -2.30 -9.79 -6.99
CA ALA A 14 -2.59 -11.19 -7.24
C ALA A 14 -4.08 -11.51 -7.01
N THR A 15 -4.65 -11.03 -5.91
CA THR A 15 -6.07 -11.19 -5.58
C THR A 15 -6.96 -10.58 -6.66
N ASN A 16 -6.68 -9.33 -7.06
CA ASN A 16 -7.44 -8.63 -8.09
C ASN A 16 -7.39 -9.39 -9.43
N THR A 17 -6.20 -9.81 -9.87
CA THR A 17 -6.02 -10.50 -11.14
C THR A 17 -6.73 -11.85 -11.17
N LEU A 18 -6.53 -12.71 -10.17
CA LEU A 18 -7.05 -14.08 -10.17
C LEU A 18 -8.58 -14.12 -10.00
N ILE A 19 -9.13 -13.24 -9.16
CA ILE A 19 -10.57 -13.08 -9.03
C ILE A 19 -11.16 -12.48 -10.31
N GLY A 20 -10.54 -11.43 -10.87
CA GLY A 20 -10.96 -10.81 -12.11
C GLY A 20 -11.00 -11.81 -13.28
N ASN A 21 -9.95 -12.63 -13.44
CA ASN A 21 -9.91 -13.69 -14.44
C ASN A 21 -11.07 -14.68 -14.25
N SER A 22 -11.31 -15.13 -13.03
CA SER A 22 -12.40 -16.07 -12.73
C SER A 22 -13.78 -15.49 -13.02
N ILE A 23 -13.98 -14.18 -12.75
CA ILE A 23 -15.22 -13.46 -13.10
C ILE A 23 -15.38 -13.38 -14.62
N GLY A 24 -14.29 -13.03 -15.33
CA GLY A 24 -14.29 -12.98 -16.80
C GLY A 24 -14.62 -14.32 -17.44
N GLU A 25 -14.15 -15.43 -16.88
CA GLU A 25 -14.49 -16.79 -17.28
C GLU A 25 -15.91 -17.22 -16.88
N LYS A 26 -16.67 -16.38 -16.18
CA LYS A 26 -17.99 -16.69 -15.59
C LYS A 26 -17.94 -17.86 -14.60
N LYS A 27 -16.79 -18.10 -13.95
CA LYS A 27 -16.56 -19.12 -12.94
C LYS A 27 -16.68 -18.56 -11.53
N GLU A 28 -17.88 -18.19 -11.11
CA GLU A 28 -18.13 -17.53 -9.81
C GLU A 28 -17.71 -18.39 -8.61
N LYS A 29 -17.83 -19.72 -8.71
CA LYS A 29 -17.33 -20.66 -7.68
C LYS A 29 -15.81 -20.59 -7.53
N THR A 30 -15.06 -20.45 -8.63
CA THR A 30 -13.61 -20.30 -8.59
C THR A 30 -13.22 -18.93 -8.05
N ALA A 31 -13.95 -17.89 -8.43
CA ALA A 31 -13.76 -16.55 -7.88
C ALA A 31 -13.94 -16.54 -6.35
N SER A 32 -15.00 -17.19 -5.83
CA SER A 32 -15.23 -17.29 -4.38
C SER A 32 -14.14 -18.08 -3.66
N LEU A 33 -13.59 -19.12 -4.28
CA LEU A 33 -12.42 -19.84 -3.76
C LEU A 33 -11.21 -18.91 -3.66
N TYR A 34 -10.90 -18.12 -4.70
CA TYR A 34 -9.80 -17.16 -4.64
C TYR A 34 -10.02 -16.10 -3.57
N ILE A 35 -11.25 -15.65 -3.31
CA ILE A 35 -11.55 -14.72 -2.20
C ILE A 35 -11.12 -15.34 -0.86
N ALA A 36 -11.56 -16.56 -0.57
CA ALA A 36 -11.22 -17.22 0.70
C ALA A 36 -9.72 -17.53 0.79
N GLN A 37 -9.12 -18.05 -0.29
CA GLN A 37 -7.71 -18.42 -0.31
C GLN A 37 -6.78 -17.21 -0.25
N SER A 38 -7.17 -16.05 -0.80
CA SER A 38 -6.39 -14.82 -0.68
C SER A 38 -6.39 -14.26 0.74
N LEU A 39 -7.48 -14.42 1.49
CA LEU A 39 -7.52 -14.06 2.91
C LEU A 39 -6.62 -14.97 3.75
N ILE A 40 -6.64 -16.28 3.48
CA ILE A 40 -5.72 -17.23 4.13
C ILE A 40 -4.28 -16.91 3.78
N PHE A 41 -3.99 -16.63 2.51
CA PHE A 41 -2.66 -16.24 2.05
C PHE A 41 -2.18 -14.97 2.74
N ALA A 42 -3.04 -13.94 2.81
CA ALA A 42 -2.73 -12.70 3.53
C ALA A 42 -2.43 -12.95 5.01
N LEU A 43 -3.19 -13.85 5.67
CA LEU A 43 -2.96 -14.22 7.06
C LEU A 43 -1.61 -14.94 7.24
N VAL A 44 -1.31 -15.94 6.41
CA VAL A 44 -0.05 -16.70 6.48
C VAL A 44 1.14 -15.78 6.23
N VAL A 45 1.07 -14.94 5.19
CA VAL A 45 2.14 -14.00 4.87
C VAL A 45 2.29 -12.95 5.97
N SER A 46 1.20 -12.51 6.61
CA SER A 46 1.27 -11.56 7.72
C SER A 46 2.05 -12.13 8.92
N ILE A 47 1.85 -13.41 9.23
CA ILE A 47 2.61 -14.08 10.29
C ILE A 47 4.10 -14.09 9.95
N ILE A 48 4.45 -14.45 8.71
CA ILE A 48 5.85 -14.47 8.25
C ILE A 48 6.46 -13.07 8.35
N VAL A 49 5.77 -12.04 7.85
CA VAL A 49 6.25 -10.64 7.88
C VAL A 49 6.38 -10.13 9.31
N THR A 50 5.44 -10.47 10.19
CA THR A 50 5.49 -10.09 11.61
C THR A 50 6.69 -10.74 12.30
N LEU A 51 6.86 -12.05 12.18
CA LEU A 51 7.97 -12.76 12.79
C LEU A 51 9.32 -12.26 12.26
N PHE A 52 9.44 -12.07 10.95
CA PHE A 52 10.65 -11.52 10.34
C PHE A 52 10.92 -10.09 10.84
N GLY A 53 9.89 -9.23 10.82
CA GLY A 53 9.99 -7.83 11.21
C GLY A 53 10.41 -7.65 12.66
N LEU A 54 9.80 -8.40 13.59
CA LEU A 54 10.14 -8.35 15.02
C LEU A 54 11.59 -8.79 15.30
N ASN A 55 12.11 -9.78 14.56
CA ASN A 55 13.48 -10.26 14.73
C ASN A 55 14.51 -9.32 14.08
N VAL A 56 14.22 -8.81 12.88
CA VAL A 56 15.16 -7.98 12.10
C VAL A 56 15.18 -6.54 12.58
N SER A 57 14.08 -6.02 13.17
CA SER A 57 14.01 -4.64 13.66
C SER A 57 15.10 -4.29 14.65
N ASN A 58 15.45 -5.21 15.56
CA ASN A 58 16.53 -5.01 16.54
C ASN A 58 17.90 -4.84 15.88
N PHE A 59 18.18 -5.65 14.87
CA PHE A 59 19.43 -5.58 14.12
C PHE A 59 19.52 -4.26 13.33
N LEU A 60 18.46 -3.89 12.64
CA LEU A 60 18.42 -2.65 11.84
C LEU A 60 18.55 -1.40 12.71
N LEU A 61 17.86 -1.34 13.84
CA LEU A 61 17.94 -0.20 14.76
C LEU A 61 19.35 -0.06 15.36
N GLY A 62 20.04 -1.18 15.66
CA GLY A 62 21.41 -1.17 16.12
C GLY A 62 22.40 -0.64 15.07
N VAL A 63 22.19 -0.96 13.79
CA VAL A 63 23.03 -0.47 12.67
C VAL A 63 22.82 1.02 12.37
N MET A 64 21.61 1.56 12.62
CA MET A 64 21.29 2.96 12.35
C MET A 64 21.91 3.95 13.35
N GLY A 65 22.58 3.48 14.41
CA GLY A 65 23.34 4.32 15.33
C GLY A 65 22.47 5.29 16.15
N SER A 66 21.20 5.00 16.35
CA SER A 66 20.29 5.80 17.16
C SER A 66 20.67 5.74 18.64
N ASP A 67 20.41 6.79 19.41
CA ASP A 67 20.55 6.79 20.85
C ASP A 67 19.69 5.69 21.48
N ALA A 68 20.14 5.16 22.64
CA ALA A 68 19.45 4.05 23.31
C ALA A 68 17.96 4.33 23.56
N ASP A 69 17.60 5.55 23.93
CA ASP A 69 16.21 5.98 24.16
C ASP A 69 15.41 6.03 22.84
N GLY A 70 16.03 6.50 21.77
CA GLY A 70 15.43 6.50 20.41
C GLY A 70 15.14 5.10 19.90
N ILE A 71 16.04 4.14 20.16
CA ILE A 71 15.85 2.73 19.82
C ILE A 71 14.65 2.15 20.55
N ILE A 72 14.51 2.40 21.85
CA ILE A 72 13.41 1.89 22.67
C ILE A 72 12.07 2.44 22.18
N LEU A 73 12.00 3.75 21.91
CA LEU A 73 10.77 4.40 21.43
C LEU A 73 10.36 3.90 20.04
N THR A 74 11.33 3.81 19.11
CA THR A 74 11.09 3.33 17.75
C THR A 74 10.64 1.86 17.77
N ARG A 75 11.24 1.04 18.63
CA ARG A 75 10.86 -0.36 18.79
C ARG A 75 9.41 -0.49 19.24
N LYS A 76 8.99 0.23 20.29
CA LYS A 76 7.60 0.21 20.76
C LYS A 76 6.59 0.55 19.64
N TYR A 77 6.93 1.52 18.80
CA TYR A 77 6.12 1.86 17.62
C TYR A 77 6.09 0.72 16.59
N LEU A 78 7.25 0.18 16.22
CA LEU A 78 7.37 -0.87 15.22
C LEU A 78 6.70 -2.17 15.65
N ASP A 79 6.82 -2.57 16.91
CA ASP A 79 6.19 -3.78 17.45
C ASP A 79 4.65 -3.73 17.27
N ILE A 80 4.02 -2.60 17.57
CA ILE A 80 2.58 -2.41 17.38
C ILE A 80 2.20 -2.49 15.90
N ILE A 81 2.99 -1.88 15.01
CA ILE A 81 2.77 -1.95 13.57
C ILE A 81 2.93 -3.38 13.05
N PHE A 82 3.95 -4.12 13.52
CA PHE A 82 4.14 -5.51 13.11
C PHE A 82 3.01 -6.41 13.62
N TYR A 83 2.56 -6.24 14.86
CA TYR A 83 1.37 -6.94 15.33
C TYR A 83 0.11 -6.57 14.55
N GLY A 84 0.00 -5.34 14.05
CA GLY A 84 -1.11 -4.89 13.20
C GLY A 84 -1.00 -5.33 11.73
N THR A 85 0.09 -5.95 11.30
CA THR A 85 0.33 -6.32 9.89
C THR A 85 -0.78 -7.19 9.30
N PHE A 86 -1.34 -8.12 10.09
CA PHE A 86 -2.42 -9.00 9.61
C PHE A 86 -3.66 -8.20 9.20
N ILE A 87 -3.99 -7.12 9.91
CA ILE A 87 -5.12 -6.24 9.58
C ILE A 87 -4.88 -5.57 8.24
N VAL A 88 -3.67 -5.02 8.04
CA VAL A 88 -3.30 -4.31 6.81
C VAL A 88 -3.32 -5.26 5.61
N LEU A 89 -2.73 -6.46 5.72
CA LEU A 89 -2.69 -7.41 4.60
C LEU A 89 -4.08 -7.99 4.27
N ILE A 90 -4.91 -8.26 5.27
CA ILE A 90 -6.30 -8.66 5.06
C ILE A 90 -7.07 -7.52 4.37
N GLN A 91 -6.89 -6.26 4.82
CA GLN A 91 -7.54 -5.11 4.21
C GLN A 91 -7.19 -4.98 2.73
N ILE A 92 -5.90 -5.13 2.37
CA ILE A 92 -5.44 -5.04 0.98
C ILE A 92 -5.99 -6.21 0.14
N SER A 93 -6.07 -7.41 0.69
CA SER A 93 -6.70 -8.56 0.03
C SER A 93 -8.20 -8.32 -0.23
N LEU A 94 -8.94 -7.78 0.75
CA LEU A 94 -10.34 -7.40 0.58
C LEU A 94 -10.51 -6.30 -0.47
N ASN A 95 -9.62 -5.31 -0.48
CA ASN A 95 -9.59 -4.28 -1.52
C ASN A 95 -9.35 -4.88 -2.92
N GLY A 96 -8.38 -5.80 -3.06
CA GLY A 96 -8.16 -6.54 -4.31
C GLY A 96 -9.40 -7.30 -4.79
N THR A 97 -10.13 -7.91 -3.84
CA THR A 97 -11.40 -8.58 -4.10
C THR A 97 -12.48 -7.63 -4.65
N LEU A 98 -12.62 -6.45 -4.06
CA LEU A 98 -13.60 -5.45 -4.49
C LEU A 98 -13.19 -4.81 -5.81
N ASN A 99 -11.93 -4.49 -6.00
CA ASN A 99 -11.39 -3.97 -7.26
C ASN A 99 -11.63 -4.96 -8.42
N ALA A 100 -11.43 -6.27 -8.19
CA ALA A 100 -11.72 -7.31 -9.17
C ALA A 100 -13.18 -7.32 -9.64
N GLN A 101 -14.10 -6.82 -8.81
CA GLN A 101 -15.53 -6.68 -9.11
C GLN A 101 -15.90 -5.28 -9.62
N GLY A 102 -14.94 -4.36 -9.75
CA GLY A 102 -15.13 -2.98 -10.18
C GLY A 102 -15.55 -2.01 -9.06
N ASP A 103 -15.59 -2.45 -7.80
CA ASP A 103 -15.85 -1.55 -6.66
C ASP A 103 -14.57 -0.91 -6.13
N THR A 104 -14.20 0.20 -6.73
CA THR A 104 -13.08 1.05 -6.26
C THR A 104 -13.52 2.09 -5.23
N LYS A 105 -14.84 2.33 -5.11
CA LYS A 105 -15.39 3.37 -4.24
C LYS A 105 -15.29 2.98 -2.76
N SER A 106 -15.47 1.71 -2.45
CA SER A 106 -15.46 1.22 -1.06
C SER A 106 -14.11 1.49 -0.39
N TYR A 107 -13.00 1.18 -1.06
CA TYR A 107 -11.67 1.43 -0.51
C TYR A 107 -11.33 2.92 -0.42
N ARG A 108 -11.70 3.70 -1.42
CA ARG A 108 -11.58 5.17 -1.36
C ARG A 108 -12.27 5.74 -0.12
N ASN A 109 -13.49 5.29 0.18
CA ASN A 109 -14.23 5.75 1.35
C ASN A 109 -13.52 5.36 2.66
N VAL A 110 -12.91 4.16 2.72
CA VAL A 110 -12.08 3.76 3.86
C VAL A 110 -10.90 4.71 4.03
N LEU A 111 -10.19 5.05 2.95
CA LEU A 111 -9.03 5.96 3.03
C LEU A 111 -9.44 7.34 3.55
N ILE A 112 -10.53 7.91 3.01
CA ILE A 112 -11.05 9.20 3.44
C ILE A 112 -11.46 9.15 4.91
N PHE A 113 -12.22 8.13 5.31
CA PHE A 113 -12.65 7.97 6.70
C PHE A 113 -11.46 7.79 7.64
N SER A 114 -10.50 6.94 7.28
CA SER A 114 -9.29 6.70 8.07
C SER A 114 -8.43 7.96 8.22
N PHE A 115 -8.36 8.80 7.18
CA PHE A 115 -7.67 10.09 7.26
C PHE A 115 -8.28 10.99 8.33
N PHE A 116 -9.58 11.23 8.28
CA PHE A 116 -10.25 12.05 9.30
C PHE A 116 -10.17 11.40 10.69
N LEU A 117 -10.37 10.10 10.77
CA LEU A 117 -10.29 9.38 12.05
C LEU A 117 -8.90 9.52 12.69
N ASN A 118 -7.82 9.45 11.90
CA ASN A 118 -6.45 9.63 12.41
C ASN A 118 -6.20 11.06 12.92
N ILE A 119 -6.82 12.09 12.35
CA ILE A 119 -6.72 13.47 12.86
C ILE A 119 -7.20 13.55 14.33
N PHE A 120 -8.22 12.77 14.69
CA PHE A 120 -8.75 12.74 16.05
C PHE A 120 -8.02 11.72 16.94
N LEU A 121 -7.73 10.53 16.43
CA LEU A 121 -7.12 9.46 17.22
C LEU A 121 -5.65 9.72 17.55
N ASN A 122 -4.89 10.35 16.64
CA ASN A 122 -3.48 10.64 16.89
C ASN A 122 -3.28 11.53 18.12
N PRO A 123 -3.89 12.73 18.24
CA PRO A 123 -3.77 13.55 19.44
C PRO A 123 -4.28 12.81 20.69
N LEU A 124 -5.40 12.10 20.57
CA LEU A 124 -6.02 11.38 21.66
C LEU A 124 -5.08 10.33 22.28
N PHE A 125 -4.38 9.55 21.45
CA PHE A 125 -3.48 8.50 21.92
C PHE A 125 -2.05 9.00 22.21
N ILE A 126 -1.63 10.12 21.63
CA ILE A 126 -0.31 10.70 21.95
C ILE A 126 -0.34 11.33 23.33
N TRP A 127 -1.29 12.23 23.58
CA TRP A 127 -1.32 13.02 24.82
C TRP A 127 -2.23 12.43 25.89
N GLY A 128 -3.19 11.60 25.51
CA GLY A 128 -4.23 11.11 26.38
C GLY A 128 -5.33 12.15 26.61
N TYR A 129 -6.52 11.69 26.97
CA TYR A 129 -7.62 12.55 27.38
C TYR A 129 -8.58 11.78 28.30
N GLY A 130 -8.89 12.36 29.45
CA GLY A 130 -9.79 11.76 30.44
C GLY A 130 -9.26 10.43 30.97
N PHE A 131 -9.93 9.32 30.64
CA PHE A 131 -9.55 7.97 31.08
C PHE A 131 -8.53 7.28 30.15
N ILE A 132 -8.19 7.89 29.03
CA ILE A 132 -7.23 7.32 28.08
C ILE A 132 -5.84 7.87 28.41
N PRO A 133 -4.89 7.02 28.83
CA PRO A 133 -3.53 7.47 29.08
C PRO A 133 -2.83 7.86 27.77
N GLY A 134 -1.93 8.84 27.86
CA GLY A 134 -1.06 9.19 26.73
C GLY A 134 0.00 8.10 26.50
N PHE A 135 0.09 7.60 25.29
CA PHE A 135 1.05 6.56 24.89
C PHE A 135 2.24 7.11 24.12
N GLY A 136 2.32 8.46 23.95
CA GLY A 136 3.38 9.08 23.18
C GLY A 136 3.46 8.56 21.74
N ILE A 137 4.67 8.22 21.28
CA ILE A 137 4.90 7.73 19.90
C ILE A 137 4.14 6.43 19.62
N SER A 138 3.98 5.54 20.61
CA SER A 138 3.19 4.31 20.47
C SER A 138 1.72 4.59 20.16
N GLY A 139 1.21 5.75 20.60
CA GLY A 139 -0.15 6.20 20.31
C GLY A 139 -0.44 6.36 18.82
N LEU A 140 0.55 6.82 18.03
CA LEU A 140 0.43 6.89 16.56
C LEU A 140 0.22 5.53 15.92
N ALA A 141 0.96 4.52 16.39
CA ALA A 141 0.80 3.15 15.88
C ALA A 141 -0.57 2.57 16.26
N ILE A 142 -1.02 2.78 17.51
CA ILE A 142 -2.34 2.35 17.98
C ILE A 142 -3.45 3.00 17.16
N ALA A 143 -3.39 4.33 16.95
CA ALA A 143 -4.37 5.05 16.12
C ALA A 143 -4.44 4.49 14.70
N THR A 144 -3.28 4.21 14.11
CA THR A 144 -3.19 3.62 12.76
C THR A 144 -3.84 2.23 12.72
N VAL A 145 -3.49 1.34 13.65
CA VAL A 145 -4.02 -0.03 13.70
C VAL A 145 -5.54 -0.01 13.92
N ILE A 146 -6.06 0.87 14.79
CA ILE A 146 -7.51 1.01 15.01
C ILE A 146 -8.21 1.49 13.74
N SER A 147 -7.68 2.53 13.07
CA SER A 147 -8.24 3.05 11.82
C SER A 147 -8.28 1.98 10.73
N GLN A 148 -7.21 1.22 10.57
CA GLN A 148 -7.13 0.13 9.61
C GLN A 148 -8.07 -1.01 9.97
N SER A 149 -8.26 -1.31 11.26
CA SER A 149 -9.21 -2.33 11.73
C SER A 149 -10.64 -1.99 11.34
N ILE A 150 -11.08 -0.74 11.59
CA ILE A 150 -12.41 -0.27 11.22
C ILE A 150 -12.60 -0.34 9.71
N GLY A 151 -11.59 0.10 8.93
CA GLY A 151 -11.59 0.00 7.48
C GLY A 151 -11.71 -1.45 7.00
N THR A 152 -10.99 -2.38 7.63
CA THR A 152 -11.02 -3.81 7.31
C THR A 152 -12.40 -4.42 7.57
N ILE A 153 -13.04 -4.09 8.69
CA ILE A 153 -14.41 -4.53 9.01
C ILE A 153 -15.39 -4.02 7.96
N TYR A 154 -15.29 -2.75 7.57
CA TYR A 154 -16.14 -2.19 6.53
C TYR A 154 -15.94 -2.88 5.17
N LEU A 155 -14.70 -3.14 4.73
CA LEU A 155 -14.46 -3.86 3.49
C LEU A 155 -14.93 -5.31 3.55
N ALA A 156 -14.76 -5.99 4.69
CA ALA A 156 -15.28 -7.33 4.91
C ALA A 156 -16.82 -7.35 4.79
N TYR A 157 -17.50 -6.35 5.36
CA TYR A 157 -18.95 -6.17 5.19
C TYR A 157 -19.33 -5.99 3.72
N LYS A 158 -18.57 -5.18 2.95
CA LYS A 158 -18.79 -4.98 1.51
C LYS A 158 -18.59 -6.27 0.71
N VAL A 159 -17.52 -7.01 0.96
CA VAL A 159 -17.28 -8.33 0.32
C VAL A 159 -18.39 -9.32 0.69
N ASN A 160 -18.87 -9.29 1.92
CA ASN A 160 -19.97 -10.14 2.36
C ASN A 160 -21.32 -9.81 1.67
N ASN A 161 -21.47 -8.64 1.11
CA ASN A 161 -22.68 -8.21 0.39
C ASN A 161 -22.51 -8.19 -1.14
N CYS A 162 -21.41 -8.73 -1.66
CA CYS A 162 -21.19 -8.83 -3.11
C CYS A 162 -21.90 -10.05 -3.72
N LYS A 163 -22.15 -10.02 -5.04
CA LYS A 163 -22.85 -11.11 -5.75
C LYS A 163 -22.17 -12.48 -5.61
N ILE A 164 -20.84 -12.51 -5.52
CA ILE A 164 -20.04 -13.75 -5.44
C ILE A 164 -20.20 -14.43 -4.06
N ARG A 165 -20.75 -13.74 -3.06
CA ARG A 165 -20.95 -14.30 -1.72
C ARG A 165 -21.77 -15.58 -1.70
N GLU A 166 -22.74 -15.72 -2.57
CA GLU A 166 -23.60 -16.93 -2.61
C GLU A 166 -22.79 -18.22 -2.73
N TYR A 167 -21.62 -18.14 -3.35
CA TYR A 167 -20.69 -19.26 -3.52
C TYR A 167 -19.62 -19.32 -2.43
N LEU A 168 -19.53 -18.33 -1.54
CA LEU A 168 -18.53 -18.27 -0.46
C LEU A 168 -19.03 -19.09 0.74
N LYS A 169 -18.69 -20.38 0.77
CA LYS A 169 -19.02 -21.32 1.85
C LYS A 169 -17.81 -21.49 2.78
N LEU A 170 -18.04 -21.95 4.00
CA LEU A 170 -16.97 -22.24 4.97
C LEU A 170 -15.92 -23.21 4.42
N ILE A 171 -16.31 -24.16 3.57
CA ILE A 171 -15.39 -25.09 2.90
C ILE A 171 -14.38 -24.39 1.99
N CYS A 172 -14.64 -23.16 1.52
CA CYS A 172 -13.71 -22.38 0.72
C CYS A 172 -12.50 -21.89 1.54
N PHE A 173 -12.63 -21.84 2.86
CA PHE A 173 -11.56 -21.46 3.78
C PHE A 173 -10.66 -22.64 4.20
N VAL A 174 -10.85 -23.82 3.65
CA VAL A 174 -9.87 -24.90 3.79
C VAL A 174 -8.72 -24.59 2.83
N PRO A 175 -7.45 -24.49 3.33
CA PRO A 175 -6.31 -24.16 2.48
C PRO A 175 -6.16 -25.14 1.31
N LYS A 176 -6.06 -24.59 0.09
CA LYS A 176 -5.84 -25.36 -1.14
C LYS A 176 -4.52 -24.96 -1.77
N PHE A 177 -3.57 -25.88 -1.78
CA PHE A 177 -2.20 -25.62 -2.20
C PHE A 177 -2.10 -25.02 -3.61
N ASP A 178 -2.90 -25.51 -4.56
CA ASP A 178 -2.89 -25.01 -5.93
C ASP A 178 -3.27 -23.52 -6.00
N PHE A 179 -4.29 -23.11 -5.27
CA PHE A 179 -4.71 -21.71 -5.22
C PHE A 179 -3.65 -20.82 -4.54
N LEU A 180 -3.08 -21.29 -3.43
CA LEU A 180 -2.00 -20.58 -2.73
C LEU A 180 -0.75 -20.46 -3.63
N LYS A 181 -0.41 -21.49 -4.40
CA LYS A 181 0.67 -21.46 -5.38
C LYS A 181 0.44 -20.39 -6.45
N TYR A 182 -0.75 -20.31 -7.03
CA TYR A 182 -1.06 -19.27 -8.02
C TYR A 182 -1.01 -17.85 -7.40
N LEU A 183 -1.52 -17.68 -6.18
CA LEU A 183 -1.38 -16.41 -5.44
C LEU A 183 0.08 -16.05 -5.23
N THR A 184 0.92 -17.00 -4.84
CA THR A 184 2.36 -16.78 -4.65
C THR A 184 3.04 -16.37 -5.97
N ILE A 185 2.81 -17.11 -7.05
CA ILE A 185 3.41 -16.83 -8.36
C ILE A 185 3.05 -15.42 -8.86
N GLN A 186 1.82 -14.97 -8.61
CA GLN A 186 1.37 -13.64 -9.03
C GLN A 186 1.82 -12.52 -8.08
N SER A 187 1.89 -12.78 -6.77
CA SER A 187 2.24 -11.73 -5.79
C SER A 187 3.73 -11.48 -5.68
N VAL A 188 4.56 -12.53 -5.73
CA VAL A 188 6.01 -12.42 -5.48
C VAL A 188 6.71 -11.46 -6.44
N PRO A 189 6.51 -11.49 -7.77
CA PRO A 189 7.16 -10.54 -8.66
C PRO A 189 6.78 -9.08 -8.36
N VAL A 190 5.53 -8.83 -8.00
CA VAL A 190 5.04 -7.48 -7.66
C VAL A 190 5.62 -7.01 -6.34
N MET A 191 5.72 -7.90 -5.34
CA MET A 191 6.39 -7.62 -4.06
C MET A 191 7.85 -7.22 -4.29
N PHE A 192 8.60 -8.00 -5.07
CA PHE A 192 10.00 -7.70 -5.37
C PHE A 192 10.15 -6.39 -6.15
N SER A 193 9.30 -6.11 -7.13
CA SER A 193 9.31 -4.83 -7.84
C SER A 193 9.18 -3.65 -6.88
N MET A 194 8.25 -3.72 -5.93
CA MET A 194 8.09 -2.68 -4.91
C MET A 194 9.29 -2.60 -3.96
N LEU A 195 9.84 -3.72 -3.54
CA LEU A 195 11.02 -3.74 -2.67
C LEU A 195 12.24 -3.12 -3.37
N PHE A 196 12.45 -3.40 -4.66
CA PHE A 196 13.55 -2.82 -5.44
C PHE A 196 13.40 -1.30 -5.59
N ILE A 197 12.18 -0.77 -5.74
CA ILE A 197 11.94 0.67 -5.70
C ILE A 197 12.42 1.26 -4.36
N GLY A 198 12.07 0.62 -3.24
CA GLY A 198 12.53 1.04 -1.91
C GLY A 198 14.06 1.02 -1.76
N VAL A 199 14.71 -0.02 -2.28
CA VAL A 199 16.18 -0.12 -2.30
C VAL A 199 16.78 0.99 -3.17
N GLY A 200 16.16 1.31 -4.31
CA GLY A 200 16.56 2.41 -5.17
C GLY A 200 16.53 3.76 -4.45
N ILE A 201 15.41 4.07 -3.79
CA ILE A 201 15.25 5.30 -2.98
C ILE A 201 16.30 5.37 -1.86
N PHE A 202 16.54 4.26 -1.16
CA PHE A 202 17.54 4.19 -0.11
C PHE A 202 18.95 4.46 -0.65
N ASN A 203 19.33 3.87 -1.78
CA ASN A 203 20.63 4.12 -2.41
C ASN A 203 20.80 5.59 -2.82
N ILE A 204 19.79 6.19 -3.42
CA ILE A 204 19.81 7.62 -3.77
C ILE A 204 20.01 8.46 -2.50
N LEU A 205 19.23 8.19 -1.45
CA LEU A 205 19.31 8.91 -0.19
C LEU A 205 20.69 8.78 0.47
N TYR A 206 21.31 7.59 0.41
CA TYR A 206 22.66 7.36 0.91
C TYR A 206 23.70 8.24 0.20
N PHE A 207 23.63 8.35 -1.12
CA PHE A 207 24.56 9.20 -1.88
C PHE A 207 24.30 10.70 -1.65
N ILE A 208 23.02 11.10 -1.59
CA ILE A 208 22.65 12.49 -1.31
C ILE A 208 23.09 12.91 0.10
N GLY A 209 23.00 12.01 1.08
CA GLY A 209 23.47 12.26 2.44
C GLY A 209 24.94 12.67 2.55
N LYS A 210 25.78 12.28 1.57
CA LYS A 210 27.19 12.72 1.51
C LYS A 210 27.36 14.20 1.18
N PHE A 211 26.32 14.85 0.64
CA PHE A 211 26.30 16.30 0.36
C PHE A 211 25.75 17.12 1.53
N GLY A 212 25.37 16.45 2.64
CA GLY A 212 24.92 17.08 3.87
C GLY A 212 23.41 17.13 4.06
N ASP A 213 23.01 17.62 5.23
CA ASP A 213 21.61 17.62 5.66
C ASP A 213 20.69 18.47 4.79
N LEU A 214 21.19 19.59 4.26
CA LEU A 214 20.42 20.47 3.39
C LEU A 214 20.10 19.82 2.03
N ALA A 215 21.02 19.04 1.50
CA ALA A 215 20.79 18.26 0.27
C ALA A 215 19.73 17.17 0.52
N THR A 216 19.83 16.50 1.68
CA THR A 216 18.87 15.48 2.08
C THR A 216 17.47 16.06 2.30
N ALA A 217 17.37 17.24 2.93
CA ALA A 217 16.11 17.95 3.13
C ALA A 217 15.47 18.38 1.80
N GLY A 218 16.25 18.94 0.88
CA GLY A 218 15.79 19.33 -0.46
C GLY A 218 15.26 18.15 -1.27
N TYR A 219 16.02 17.06 -1.30
CA TYR A 219 15.59 15.81 -1.94
C TYR A 219 14.31 15.26 -1.31
N GLY A 220 14.22 15.25 0.03
CA GLY A 220 13.04 14.78 0.74
C GLY A 220 11.77 15.57 0.42
N ALA A 221 11.90 16.89 0.23
CA ALA A 221 10.80 17.76 -0.22
C ALA A 221 10.39 17.41 -1.67
N ALA A 222 11.34 17.31 -2.58
CA ALA A 222 11.08 16.96 -3.98
C ALA A 222 10.43 15.56 -4.12
N LEU A 223 10.91 14.56 -3.36
CA LEU A 223 10.35 13.22 -3.34
C LEU A 223 8.88 13.20 -2.89
N ARG A 224 8.48 14.04 -1.93
CA ARG A 224 7.08 14.15 -1.50
C ARG A 224 6.18 14.70 -2.60
N ILE A 225 6.67 15.67 -3.36
CA ILE A 225 5.94 16.25 -4.50
C ILE A 225 5.76 15.18 -5.58
N GLU A 226 6.83 14.46 -5.93
CA GLU A 226 6.80 13.35 -6.88
C GLU A 226 5.79 12.27 -6.46
N GLN A 227 5.78 11.86 -5.18
CA GLN A 227 4.83 10.87 -4.68
C GLN A 227 3.37 11.29 -4.88
N VAL A 228 3.02 12.56 -4.65
CA VAL A 228 1.64 13.06 -4.88
C VAL A 228 1.25 12.94 -6.35
N ILE A 229 2.18 13.26 -7.27
CA ILE A 229 1.95 13.17 -8.71
C ILE A 229 1.79 11.72 -9.19
N LEU A 230 2.46 10.76 -8.53
CA LEU A 230 2.35 9.34 -8.86
C LEU A 230 1.02 8.71 -8.46
N LEU A 231 0.26 9.29 -7.50
CA LEU A 231 -0.99 8.70 -7.01
C LEU A 231 -2.03 8.42 -8.10
N PRO A 232 -2.33 9.33 -9.05
CA PRO A 232 -3.26 9.05 -10.15
C PRO A 232 -2.81 7.90 -11.06
N VAL A 233 -1.48 7.76 -11.28
CA VAL A 233 -0.92 6.66 -12.09
C VAL A 233 -1.08 5.32 -11.37
N ILE A 234 -0.90 5.27 -10.05
CA ILE A 234 -1.17 4.08 -9.24
C ILE A 234 -2.66 3.69 -9.33
N GLY A 235 -3.55 4.69 -9.30
CA GLY A 235 -4.98 4.47 -9.53
C GLY A 235 -5.27 3.90 -10.92
N LEU A 236 -4.65 4.43 -11.96
CA LEU A 236 -4.75 3.93 -13.33
C LEU A 236 -4.25 2.47 -13.43
N ASN A 237 -3.12 2.14 -12.83
CA ASN A 237 -2.60 0.77 -12.79
C ASN A 237 -3.59 -0.20 -12.15
N THR A 238 -4.24 0.19 -11.06
CA THR A 238 -5.25 -0.63 -10.40
C THR A 238 -6.46 -0.87 -11.31
N ALA A 239 -6.91 0.15 -12.04
CA ALA A 239 -8.01 0.05 -12.99
C ALA A 239 -7.64 -0.88 -14.18
N VAL A 240 -6.43 -0.72 -14.74
CA VAL A 240 -5.91 -1.60 -15.82
C VAL A 240 -5.85 -3.04 -15.35
N LEU A 241 -5.39 -3.30 -14.14
CA LEU A 241 -5.30 -4.64 -13.58
C LEU A 241 -6.69 -5.29 -13.43
N SER A 242 -7.67 -4.54 -12.93
CA SER A 242 -9.04 -5.01 -12.74
C SER A 242 -9.75 -5.31 -14.07
N ILE A 243 -9.77 -4.32 -14.97
CA ILE A 243 -10.43 -4.45 -16.28
C ILE A 243 -9.69 -5.48 -17.14
N GLY A 244 -8.36 -5.45 -17.13
CA GLY A 244 -7.51 -6.39 -17.84
C GLY A 244 -7.73 -7.83 -17.40
N GLY A 245 -7.79 -8.07 -16.09
CA GLY A 245 -8.05 -9.40 -15.53
C GLY A 245 -9.40 -9.96 -15.98
N GLN A 246 -10.49 -9.19 -15.90
CA GLN A 246 -11.81 -9.62 -16.36
C GLN A 246 -11.83 -9.92 -17.88
N ASN A 247 -11.24 -9.05 -18.71
CA ASN A 247 -11.20 -9.25 -20.15
C ASN A 247 -10.28 -10.41 -20.55
N PHE A 248 -9.21 -10.68 -19.80
CA PHE A 248 -8.34 -11.83 -20.00
C PHE A 248 -9.11 -13.14 -19.76
N GLY A 249 -9.82 -13.23 -18.64
CA GLY A 249 -10.68 -14.39 -18.36
C GLY A 249 -11.78 -14.58 -19.39
N ALA A 250 -12.35 -13.49 -19.92
CA ALA A 250 -13.33 -13.51 -21.01
C ALA A 250 -12.72 -13.79 -22.39
N LYS A 251 -11.39 -13.96 -22.51
CA LYS A 251 -10.64 -14.10 -23.77
C LYS A 251 -10.86 -12.93 -24.76
N ALA A 252 -11.22 -11.75 -24.25
CA ALA A 252 -11.48 -10.55 -25.05
C ALA A 252 -10.17 -9.77 -25.28
N TYR A 253 -9.22 -10.36 -26.01
CA TYR A 253 -7.86 -9.83 -26.19
C TYR A 253 -7.84 -8.46 -26.88
N ASP A 254 -8.77 -8.18 -27.80
CA ASP A 254 -8.87 -6.87 -28.46
C ASP A 254 -9.18 -5.76 -27.46
N ARG A 255 -10.05 -6.05 -26.47
CA ARG A 255 -10.35 -5.10 -25.38
C ARG A 255 -9.14 -4.87 -24.46
N ILE A 256 -8.32 -5.90 -24.24
CA ILE A 256 -7.08 -5.75 -23.47
C ILE A 256 -6.11 -4.83 -24.20
N ARG A 257 -5.98 -5.02 -25.52
CA ARG A 257 -5.12 -4.17 -26.37
C ARG A 257 -5.58 -2.71 -26.36
N GLU A 258 -6.89 -2.51 -26.50
CA GLU A 258 -7.50 -1.17 -26.41
C GLU A 258 -7.28 -0.54 -25.04
N LEU A 259 -7.51 -1.29 -23.95
CA LEU A 259 -7.27 -0.86 -22.58
C LEU A 259 -5.83 -0.42 -22.38
N TYR A 260 -4.87 -1.25 -22.81
CA TYR A 260 -3.44 -0.96 -22.69
C TYR A 260 -3.06 0.31 -23.45
N THR A 261 -3.50 0.45 -24.69
CA THR A 261 -3.24 1.62 -25.52
C THR A 261 -3.82 2.89 -24.90
N LYS A 262 -5.08 2.85 -24.45
CA LYS A 262 -5.71 4.00 -23.77
C LYS A 262 -5.00 4.35 -22.46
N ALA A 263 -4.64 3.36 -21.65
CA ALA A 263 -3.93 3.59 -20.40
C ALA A 263 -2.56 4.22 -20.63
N LEU A 264 -1.82 3.80 -21.67
CA LEU A 264 -0.57 4.44 -22.05
C LEU A 264 -0.79 5.89 -22.47
N TYR A 265 -1.77 6.19 -23.33
CA TYR A 265 -2.04 7.56 -23.76
C TYR A 265 -2.41 8.46 -22.58
N PHE A 266 -3.37 8.06 -21.74
CA PHE A 266 -3.79 8.85 -20.59
C PHE A 266 -2.69 9.00 -19.55
N GLY A 267 -1.97 7.91 -19.25
CA GLY A 267 -0.86 7.93 -18.30
C GLY A 267 0.29 8.81 -18.79
N SER A 268 0.70 8.68 -20.06
CA SER A 268 1.76 9.48 -20.63
C SER A 268 1.38 10.97 -20.75
N ALA A 269 0.16 11.27 -21.17
CA ALA A 269 -0.32 12.65 -21.25
C ALA A 269 -0.38 13.31 -19.87
N PHE A 270 -0.88 12.58 -18.85
CA PHE A 270 -0.90 13.06 -17.47
C PHE A 270 0.50 13.30 -16.93
N MET A 271 1.43 12.35 -17.12
CA MET A 271 2.80 12.47 -16.63
C MET A 271 3.58 13.58 -17.38
N ALA A 272 3.35 13.75 -18.68
CA ALA A 272 3.94 14.84 -19.43
C ALA A 272 3.44 16.22 -18.93
N LEU A 273 2.13 16.36 -18.69
CA LEU A 273 1.57 17.58 -18.12
C LEU A 273 2.12 17.85 -16.72
N ALA A 274 2.15 16.84 -15.87
CA ALA A 274 2.71 16.95 -14.52
C ALA A 274 4.19 17.31 -14.55
N GLY A 275 4.98 16.71 -15.44
CA GLY A 275 6.39 17.04 -15.65
C GLY A 275 6.61 18.49 -16.09
N ILE A 276 5.77 19.02 -17.00
CA ILE A 276 5.83 20.43 -17.41
C ILE A 276 5.51 21.35 -16.22
N ILE A 277 4.46 21.03 -15.45
CA ILE A 277 4.07 21.82 -14.26
C ILE A 277 5.21 21.81 -13.24
N LEU A 278 5.83 20.66 -12.99
CA LEU A 278 6.97 20.56 -12.08
C LEU A 278 8.19 21.32 -12.61
N PHE A 279 8.50 21.19 -13.89
CA PHE A 279 9.64 21.87 -14.48
C PHE A 279 9.53 23.41 -14.35
N ILE A 280 8.32 23.96 -14.54
CA ILE A 280 8.08 25.40 -14.43
C ILE A 280 7.98 25.84 -12.96
N GLY A 281 7.36 25.03 -12.09
CA GLY A 281 7.03 25.39 -10.72
C GLY A 281 7.90 24.75 -9.64
N ALA A 282 9.00 24.07 -9.98
CA ALA A 282 9.80 23.28 -9.05
C ALA A 282 10.24 24.06 -7.80
N GLU A 283 10.78 25.27 -7.99
CA GLU A 283 11.24 26.14 -6.91
C GLU A 283 10.09 26.51 -5.97
N TYR A 284 8.93 26.90 -6.53
CA TYR A 284 7.74 27.20 -5.76
C TYR A 284 7.23 26.00 -4.96
N PHE A 285 7.16 24.82 -5.58
CA PHE A 285 6.68 23.63 -4.88
C PHE A 285 7.62 23.20 -3.77
N VAL A 286 8.93 23.23 -3.99
CA VAL A 286 9.92 22.88 -2.96
C VAL A 286 9.90 23.89 -1.81
N SER A 287 9.73 25.21 -2.10
CA SER A 287 9.65 26.25 -1.08
C SER A 287 8.45 26.11 -0.11
N GLN A 288 7.41 25.33 -0.48
CA GLN A 288 6.32 25.02 0.44
C GLN A 288 6.72 24.02 1.56
N PHE A 289 7.87 23.38 1.45
CA PHE A 289 8.34 22.38 2.41
C PHE A 289 9.55 22.85 3.24
N THR A 290 10.25 23.88 2.82
CA THR A 290 11.44 24.41 3.51
C THR A 290 11.66 25.87 3.17
N ASP A 291 12.07 26.67 4.15
CA ASP A 291 12.43 28.08 3.99
C ASP A 291 13.92 28.26 3.69
N ASN A 292 14.72 27.19 3.72
CA ASN A 292 16.16 27.26 3.50
C ASN A 292 16.48 27.28 2.00
N ASN A 293 17.05 28.40 1.53
CA ASN A 293 17.38 28.62 0.12
C ASN A 293 18.33 27.56 -0.48
N GLU A 294 19.26 27.02 0.31
CA GLU A 294 20.17 25.96 -0.17
C GLU A 294 19.43 24.64 -0.35
N ALA A 295 18.55 24.28 0.61
CA ALA A 295 17.71 23.09 0.48
C ALA A 295 16.76 23.21 -0.72
N ILE A 296 16.16 24.39 -0.96
CA ILE A 296 15.33 24.67 -2.15
C ILE A 296 16.15 24.46 -3.42
N LYS A 297 17.39 24.95 -3.46
CA LYS A 297 18.27 24.80 -4.63
C LYS A 297 18.62 23.34 -4.92
N TYR A 298 18.81 22.51 -3.89
CA TYR A 298 19.01 21.07 -4.08
C TYR A 298 17.74 20.39 -4.59
N GLY A 299 16.58 20.67 -3.98
CA GLY A 299 15.30 20.10 -4.42
C GLY A 299 14.87 20.54 -5.83
N TYR A 300 15.19 21.77 -6.24
CA TYR A 300 14.94 22.28 -7.59
C TYR A 300 15.82 21.58 -8.65
N LYS A 301 17.05 21.20 -8.30
CA LYS A 301 17.97 20.53 -9.23
C LYS A 301 17.64 19.04 -9.43
N TYR A 302 16.93 18.42 -8.51
CA TYR A 302 16.43 17.05 -8.61
C TYR A 302 15.29 16.95 -9.61
#